data_5e3ff8bf26c34f15c05c9f8569235f37
#
_entry.id   5e3ff8bf26c34f15c05c9f8569235f37
#
_cell.length_a   1.000
_cell.length_b   1.000
_cell.length_c   1.000
_cell.angle_alpha   90.00
_cell.angle_beta   90.00
_cell.angle_gamma   90.00
#
_symmetry.space_group_name_H-M   'P 1'
#
loop_
_entity.id
_entity.type
_entity.pdbx_description
1 polymer ?
#
loop_
_entity_poly.entity_id
_entity_poly.type
_entity_poly.pdbx_seq_one_letter_code
_entity_poly.pdbx_strand_id
1 'polypeptide(L)'
;MVCLTGVAHHWQIPRLVCKQQQTENFMAKDKKWAFVHHEENHATWASGLRNIFEYRDLGVKAATNGDYVAHVIRRNKNENDDGIQSWHIHECDFQLVYVLDGWATFEYEGQGQRTISKGDTVLQTPMIKHREIACSDDFEVLEIVSPANFKTRVV
;
A
#
# COMPACT_ATOMS: atom_id res chain seq x y z
N MET A 1 -38.47 51.77 38.97
CA MET A 1 -37.95 52.06 37.64
C MET A 1 -36.41 52.00 37.74
N VAL A 2 -35.79 50.85 37.58
CA VAL A 2 -34.35 50.65 37.77
C VAL A 2 -33.76 50.35 36.43
N CYS A 3 -32.91 51.25 35.96
CA CYS A 3 -32.18 51.12 34.69
C CYS A 3 -30.92 50.29 34.91
N LEU A 4 -30.84 49.10 34.32
CA LEU A 4 -29.64 48.27 34.33
C LEU A 4 -28.79 48.62 33.11
N THR A 5 -27.66 49.25 33.34
CA THR A 5 -26.63 49.51 32.33
C THR A 5 -25.82 48.25 32.12
N GLY A 6 -25.96 47.62 30.95
CA GLY A 6 -25.15 46.46 30.55
C GLY A 6 -23.74 46.90 30.12
N VAL A 7 -22.75 46.37 30.81
CA VAL A 7 -21.34 46.55 30.43
C VAL A 7 -20.98 45.51 29.37
N ALA A 8 -20.75 45.94 28.14
CA ALA A 8 -20.27 45.11 27.06
C ALA A 8 -18.76 44.84 27.26
N HIS A 9 -18.43 43.64 27.67
CA HIS A 9 -17.04 43.18 27.67
C HIS A 9 -16.56 42.93 26.23
N HIS A 10 -15.75 43.83 25.76
CA HIS A 10 -15.05 43.72 24.47
C HIS A 10 -13.92 42.72 24.65
N TRP A 11 -14.12 41.48 24.22
CA TRP A 11 -13.04 40.50 24.12
C TRP A 11 -12.16 40.89 22.94
N GLN A 12 -11.04 41.55 23.21
CA GLN A 12 -9.97 41.71 22.24
C GLN A 12 -9.25 40.36 22.12
N ILE A 13 -9.51 39.66 21.03
CA ILE A 13 -8.70 38.50 20.62
C ILE A 13 -7.32 39.03 20.26
N PRO A 14 -6.24 38.58 20.93
CA PRO A 14 -4.91 38.98 20.50
C PRO A 14 -4.71 38.52 19.07
N ARG A 15 -4.39 39.43 18.17
CA ARG A 15 -3.87 39.04 16.85
C ARG A 15 -2.62 38.20 17.08
N LEU A 16 -2.77 36.87 16.99
CA LEU A 16 -1.66 35.97 16.77
C LEU A 16 -1.00 36.45 15.48
N VAL A 17 0.14 37.11 15.64
CA VAL A 17 1.09 37.31 14.54
C VAL A 17 1.45 35.91 14.11
N CYS A 18 0.79 35.42 13.07
CA CYS A 18 1.19 34.23 12.36
C CYS A 18 2.61 34.51 11.85
N LYS A 19 3.60 34.11 12.64
CA LYS A 19 4.95 33.99 12.09
C LYS A 19 4.76 33.12 10.86
N GLN A 20 4.95 33.71 9.70
CA GLN A 20 5.22 32.97 8.48
C GLN A 20 6.42 32.08 8.80
N GLN A 21 6.13 30.90 9.35
CA GLN A 21 7.01 29.77 9.18
C GLN A 21 7.13 29.66 7.67
N GLN A 22 8.32 29.96 7.20
CA GLN A 22 8.75 29.55 5.87
C GLN A 22 8.45 28.06 5.84
N THR A 23 7.29 27.73 5.29
CA THR A 23 7.07 26.41 4.73
C THR A 23 8.18 26.30 3.71
N GLU A 24 9.24 25.60 4.10
CA GLU A 24 10.14 25.05 3.13
C GLU A 24 9.25 24.45 2.08
N ASN A 25 9.25 25.05 0.91
CA ASN A 25 8.66 24.49 -0.27
C ASN A 25 9.29 23.12 -0.38
N PHE A 26 8.60 22.11 0.15
CA PHE A 26 8.78 20.77 -0.28
C PHE A 26 8.32 20.81 -1.73
N MET A 27 9.23 21.31 -2.58
CA MET A 27 9.12 21.19 -4.01
C MET A 27 8.98 19.69 -4.24
N ALA A 28 7.73 19.22 -4.26
CA ALA A 28 7.46 17.99 -4.97
C ALA A 28 8.15 18.23 -6.32
N LYS A 29 9.33 17.66 -6.50
CA LYS A 29 9.99 17.61 -7.80
C LYS A 29 8.87 17.45 -8.79
N ASP A 30 8.81 18.26 -9.83
CA ASP A 30 7.77 18.20 -10.85
C ASP A 30 7.76 16.79 -11.46
N LYS A 31 7.26 15.83 -10.70
CA LYS A 31 7.11 14.44 -11.12
C LYS A 31 5.92 14.43 -12.06
N LYS A 32 6.21 14.56 -13.33
CA LYS A 32 5.19 14.40 -14.37
C LYS A 32 4.79 12.93 -14.41
N TRP A 33 3.84 12.56 -13.58
CA TRP A 33 3.18 11.28 -13.72
C TRP A 33 2.19 11.34 -14.87
N ALA A 34 2.09 10.26 -15.60
CA ALA A 34 1.10 10.11 -16.67
C ALA A 34 -0.22 9.63 -16.07
N PHE A 35 -1.33 10.07 -16.64
CA PHE A 35 -2.62 9.44 -16.39
C PHE A 35 -2.62 8.03 -16.99
N VAL A 36 -3.10 7.05 -16.22
CA VAL A 36 -3.29 5.67 -16.67
C VAL A 36 -4.68 5.18 -16.28
N HIS A 37 -5.35 4.49 -17.21
CA HIS A 37 -6.60 3.77 -16.96
C HIS A 37 -6.45 2.39 -17.58
N HIS A 38 -6.40 1.36 -16.75
CA HIS A 38 -6.30 -0.03 -17.14
C HIS A 38 -7.65 -0.72 -17.00
N GLU A 39 -8.25 -1.09 -18.13
CA GLU A 39 -9.52 -1.82 -18.15
C GLU A 39 -9.29 -3.30 -17.85
N GLU A 40 -10.19 -3.89 -17.07
CA GLU A 40 -10.10 -5.30 -16.68
C GLU A 40 -10.23 -6.26 -17.88
N ASN A 41 -11.09 -5.92 -18.85
CA ASN A 41 -11.32 -6.73 -20.05
C ASN A 41 -10.08 -6.83 -20.97
N HIS A 42 -9.08 -5.97 -20.79
CA HIS A 42 -7.80 -6.02 -21.49
C HIS A 42 -6.66 -6.52 -20.59
N ALA A 43 -6.99 -7.08 -19.44
CA ALA A 43 -5.99 -7.56 -18.49
C ALA A 43 -5.18 -8.73 -19.06
N THR A 44 -3.87 -8.63 -18.93
CA THR A 44 -2.94 -9.75 -19.14
C THR A 44 -2.39 -10.20 -17.79
N TRP A 45 -2.29 -11.50 -17.62
CA TRP A 45 -1.77 -12.12 -16.42
C TRP A 45 -0.44 -12.80 -16.74
N ALA A 46 0.55 -12.63 -15.89
CA ALA A 46 1.87 -13.22 -16.02
C ALA A 46 2.21 -14.01 -14.75
N SER A 47 2.91 -15.13 -14.89
CA SER A 47 3.43 -15.86 -13.74
C SER A 47 4.41 -14.99 -12.95
N GLY A 48 4.36 -15.10 -11.62
CA GLY A 48 5.24 -14.39 -10.71
C GLY A 48 6.43 -15.23 -10.23
N LEU A 49 6.94 -14.89 -9.03
CA LEU A 49 8.04 -15.61 -8.38
C LEU A 49 7.68 -17.07 -8.05
N ARG A 50 6.40 -17.34 -7.81
CA ARG A 50 5.85 -18.69 -7.64
C ARG A 50 4.83 -18.95 -8.72
N ASN A 51 4.81 -20.13 -9.29
CA ASN A 51 3.84 -20.51 -10.33
C ASN A 51 2.40 -20.48 -9.84
N ILE A 52 2.20 -20.62 -8.53
CA ILE A 52 0.86 -20.56 -7.91
C ILE A 52 0.23 -19.17 -7.93
N PHE A 53 0.98 -18.14 -8.30
CA PHE A 53 0.46 -16.78 -8.42
C PHE A 53 0.59 -16.21 -9.81
N GLU A 54 -0.42 -15.47 -10.20
CA GLU A 54 -0.46 -14.65 -11.41
C GLU A 54 -0.53 -13.18 -11.04
N TYR A 55 0.14 -12.36 -11.82
CA TYR A 55 0.26 -10.91 -11.63
C TYR A 55 -0.34 -10.17 -12.80
N ARG A 56 -1.19 -9.20 -12.51
CA ARG A 56 -1.72 -8.23 -13.45
C ARG A 56 -1.11 -6.87 -13.17
N ASP A 57 -0.28 -6.36 -14.08
CA ASP A 57 0.26 -5.00 -13.99
C ASP A 57 -0.85 -3.96 -14.25
N LEU A 58 -0.94 -2.95 -13.39
CA LEU A 58 -1.91 -1.86 -13.50
C LEU A 58 -1.33 -0.61 -14.22
N GLY A 59 -0.14 -0.72 -14.81
CA GLY A 59 0.51 0.35 -15.56
C GLY A 59 1.10 1.48 -14.71
N VAL A 60 1.00 1.37 -13.38
CA VAL A 60 1.44 2.41 -12.44
C VAL A 60 2.93 2.63 -12.51
N LYS A 61 3.73 1.57 -12.71
CA LYS A 61 5.19 1.67 -12.83
C LYS A 61 5.61 2.59 -13.97
N ALA A 62 5.04 2.41 -15.15
CA ALA A 62 5.33 3.26 -16.31
C ALA A 62 4.80 4.69 -16.10
N ALA A 63 3.58 4.82 -15.59
CA ALA A 63 2.94 6.11 -15.35
C ALA A 63 3.65 6.97 -14.30
N THR A 64 4.33 6.36 -13.34
CA THR A 64 5.05 7.05 -12.25
C THR A 64 6.56 7.10 -12.45
N ASN A 65 7.07 6.73 -13.64
CA ASN A 65 8.51 6.67 -13.92
C ASN A 65 9.29 5.80 -12.92
N GLY A 66 8.67 4.73 -12.42
CA GLY A 66 9.29 3.79 -11.49
C GLY A 66 9.21 4.17 -10.01
N ASP A 67 8.49 5.23 -9.66
CA ASP A 67 8.29 5.58 -8.25
C ASP A 67 7.46 4.51 -7.53
N TYR A 68 6.41 4.01 -8.19
CA TYR A 68 5.52 2.98 -7.65
C TYR A 68 5.26 1.87 -8.67
N VAL A 69 5.01 0.69 -8.18
CA VAL A 69 4.31 -0.37 -8.92
C VAL A 69 3.00 -0.68 -8.19
N ALA A 70 1.98 -0.97 -8.97
CA ALA A 70 0.75 -1.54 -8.45
C ALA A 70 0.34 -2.71 -9.35
N HIS A 71 -0.02 -3.81 -8.74
CA HIS A 71 -0.52 -4.98 -9.45
C HIS A 71 -1.59 -5.72 -8.62
N VAL A 72 -2.43 -6.44 -9.34
CA VAL A 72 -3.30 -7.43 -8.71
C VAL A 72 -2.57 -8.76 -8.77
N ILE A 73 -2.54 -9.45 -7.65
CA ILE A 73 -1.97 -10.79 -7.51
C ILE A 73 -3.12 -11.74 -7.17
N ARG A 74 -3.23 -12.86 -7.87
CA ARG A 74 -4.23 -13.86 -7.56
C ARG A 74 -3.65 -15.28 -7.58
N ARG A 75 -4.35 -16.18 -6.91
CA ARG A 75 -4.07 -17.62 -6.97
C ARG A 75 -4.26 -18.13 -8.40
N ASN A 76 -3.24 -18.80 -8.95
CA ASN A 76 -3.35 -19.53 -10.21
C ASN A 76 -3.98 -20.89 -9.94
N LYS A 77 -5.24 -21.07 -10.30
CA LYS A 77 -6.03 -22.29 -10.05
C LYS A 77 -5.53 -23.51 -10.85
N ASN A 78 -4.70 -23.29 -11.84
CA ASN A 78 -4.14 -24.37 -12.67
C ASN A 78 -2.87 -25.00 -12.07
N GLU A 79 -2.34 -24.39 -11.02
CA GLU A 79 -1.12 -24.82 -10.36
C GLU A 79 -1.42 -25.37 -8.97
N ASN A 80 -0.74 -26.46 -8.63
CA ASN A 80 -0.82 -27.00 -7.28
C ASN A 80 -0.09 -26.11 -6.30
N ASP A 81 -0.54 -26.12 -5.04
CA ASP A 81 0.19 -25.46 -3.97
C ASP A 81 1.56 -26.09 -3.81
N ASP A 82 2.61 -25.30 -3.88
CA ASP A 82 4.00 -25.71 -3.71
C ASP A 82 4.46 -25.64 -2.23
N GLY A 83 3.50 -25.42 -1.32
CA GLY A 83 3.72 -25.42 0.13
C GLY A 83 4.15 -24.07 0.68
N ILE A 84 4.70 -24.10 1.89
CA ILE A 84 5.09 -22.91 2.62
C ILE A 84 6.23 -22.17 1.89
N GLN A 85 6.04 -20.89 1.67
CA GLN A 85 7.05 -20.05 1.03
C GLN A 85 8.31 -19.93 1.91
N SER A 86 9.48 -19.79 1.27
CA SER A 86 10.71 -19.47 1.97
C SER A 86 10.64 -18.09 2.62
N TRP A 87 11.29 -17.94 3.77
CA TRP A 87 11.46 -16.63 4.40
C TRP A 87 12.16 -15.68 3.45
N HIS A 88 11.59 -14.47 3.28
CA HIS A 88 12.15 -13.46 2.39
C HIS A 88 11.86 -12.06 2.93
N ILE A 89 12.52 -11.10 2.30
CA ILE A 89 12.34 -9.67 2.53
C ILE A 89 12.14 -8.96 1.20
N HIS A 90 11.44 -7.84 1.24
CA HIS A 90 11.38 -6.88 0.14
C HIS A 90 12.23 -5.65 0.49
N GLU A 91 13.20 -5.33 -0.38
CA GLU A 91 14.06 -4.15 -0.26
C GLU A 91 13.31 -2.95 -0.86
N CYS A 92 12.29 -2.49 -0.14
CA CYS A 92 11.41 -1.40 -0.54
C CYS A 92 11.24 -0.38 0.59
N ASP A 93 10.73 0.79 0.26
CA ASP A 93 10.45 1.87 1.20
C ASP A 93 9.00 1.85 1.69
N PHE A 94 8.13 1.28 0.88
CA PHE A 94 6.69 1.17 1.15
C PHE A 94 6.12 -0.08 0.47
N GLN A 95 5.28 -0.81 1.18
CA GLN A 95 4.49 -1.92 0.61
C GLN A 95 3.15 -2.02 1.34
N LEU A 96 2.07 -1.87 0.59
CA LEU A 96 0.70 -2.02 1.07
C LEU A 96 0.01 -3.12 0.29
N VAL A 97 -0.65 -4.01 1.03
CA VAL A 97 -1.53 -5.05 0.48
C VAL A 97 -2.96 -4.79 0.93
N TYR A 98 -3.91 -4.91 0.02
CA TYR A 98 -5.36 -4.89 0.28
C TYR A 98 -5.97 -6.16 -0.30
N VAL A 99 -6.66 -6.95 0.53
CA VAL A 99 -7.30 -8.20 0.10
C VAL A 99 -8.59 -7.91 -0.65
N LEU A 100 -8.62 -8.28 -1.92
CA LEU A 100 -9.78 -8.12 -2.81
C LEU A 100 -10.75 -9.28 -2.70
N ASP A 101 -10.23 -10.52 -2.55
CA ASP A 101 -11.04 -11.72 -2.34
C ASP A 101 -10.26 -12.81 -1.61
N GLY A 102 -10.98 -13.82 -1.07
CA GLY A 102 -10.40 -14.94 -0.35
C GLY A 102 -9.67 -14.58 0.92
N TRP A 103 -8.68 -15.41 1.27
CA TRP A 103 -7.83 -15.24 2.45
C TRP A 103 -6.43 -15.81 2.22
N ALA A 104 -5.44 -15.30 2.98
CA ALA A 104 -4.12 -15.90 3.10
C ALA A 104 -3.58 -15.78 4.53
N THR A 105 -2.74 -16.74 4.91
CA THR A 105 -2.02 -16.73 6.17
C THR A 105 -0.54 -16.50 5.89
N PHE A 106 -0.01 -15.43 6.48
CA PHE A 106 1.40 -15.09 6.46
C PHE A 106 2.01 -15.23 7.85
N GLU A 107 3.30 -15.46 7.89
CA GLU A 107 4.09 -15.38 9.11
C GLU A 107 5.10 -14.25 8.99
N TYR A 108 5.12 -13.36 9.98
CA TYR A 108 5.99 -12.19 10.04
C TYR A 108 6.94 -12.28 11.22
N GLU A 109 8.22 -11.95 11.01
CA GLU A 109 9.22 -11.91 12.08
C GLU A 109 8.76 -10.97 13.20
N GLY A 110 8.75 -11.50 14.43
CA GLY A 110 8.34 -10.75 15.61
C GLY A 110 6.84 -10.48 15.77
N GLN A 111 6.01 -10.84 14.76
CA GLN A 111 4.54 -10.63 14.79
C GLN A 111 3.76 -11.95 14.79
N GLY A 112 4.44 -13.08 14.47
CA GLY A 112 3.81 -14.38 14.33
C GLY A 112 2.89 -14.48 13.11
N GLN A 113 2.00 -15.47 13.12
CA GLN A 113 1.09 -15.72 12.01
C GLN A 113 -0.09 -14.75 12.04
N ARG A 114 -0.49 -14.32 10.84
CA ARG A 114 -1.64 -13.45 10.60
C ARG A 114 -2.40 -13.99 9.41
N THR A 115 -3.68 -14.27 9.60
CA THR A 115 -4.60 -14.53 8.49
C THR A 115 -5.29 -13.23 8.11
N ILE A 116 -5.18 -12.88 6.85
CA ILE A 116 -5.83 -11.72 6.24
C ILE A 116 -6.92 -12.19 5.29
N SER A 117 -8.02 -11.49 5.27
CA SER A 117 -9.22 -11.85 4.51
C SER A 117 -9.75 -10.65 3.74
N LYS A 118 -10.69 -10.88 2.84
CA LYS A 118 -11.33 -9.84 2.03
C LYS A 118 -11.67 -8.59 2.85
N GLY A 119 -11.16 -7.44 2.39
CA GLY A 119 -11.32 -6.14 3.03
C GLY A 119 -10.21 -5.75 4.00
N ASP A 120 -9.34 -6.69 4.37
CA ASP A 120 -8.20 -6.41 5.25
C ASP A 120 -7.06 -5.72 4.49
N THR A 121 -6.24 -4.99 5.24
CA THR A 121 -5.02 -4.36 4.74
C THR A 121 -3.82 -4.76 5.59
N VAL A 122 -2.66 -4.85 4.93
CA VAL A 122 -1.38 -5.00 5.61
C VAL A 122 -0.39 -3.97 5.06
N LEU A 123 0.09 -3.10 5.94
CA LEU A 123 1.30 -2.32 5.67
C LEU A 123 2.50 -3.18 6.09
N GLN A 124 3.21 -3.70 5.11
CA GLN A 124 4.45 -4.43 5.37
C GLN A 124 5.57 -3.42 5.56
N THR A 125 6.16 -3.40 6.76
CA THR A 125 7.28 -2.50 7.03
C THR A 125 8.50 -2.89 6.19
N PRO A 126 9.31 -1.92 5.75
CA PRO A 126 10.52 -2.20 5.00
C PRO A 126 11.39 -3.29 5.66
N MET A 127 11.88 -4.22 4.86
CA MET A 127 12.77 -5.30 5.30
C MET A 127 12.20 -6.30 6.30
N ILE A 128 10.91 -6.26 6.63
CA ILE A 128 10.32 -7.28 7.51
C ILE A 128 10.42 -8.66 6.86
N LYS A 129 10.98 -9.63 7.59
CA LYS A 129 11.00 -11.00 7.13
C LYS A 129 9.61 -11.59 7.23
N HIS A 130 9.19 -12.21 6.17
CA HIS A 130 7.88 -12.86 6.13
C HIS A 130 7.88 -14.02 5.15
N ARG A 131 6.83 -14.83 5.26
CA ARG A 131 6.53 -15.91 4.33
C ARG A 131 5.04 -16.17 4.28
N GLU A 132 4.56 -16.66 3.17
CA GLU A 132 3.21 -17.20 3.05
C GLU A 132 3.17 -18.63 3.54
N ILE A 133 2.14 -18.97 4.29
CA ILE A 133 1.89 -20.29 4.85
C ILE A 133 0.84 -21.03 4.01
N ALA A 134 -0.26 -20.36 3.69
CA ALA A 134 -1.37 -20.91 2.92
C ALA A 134 -2.27 -19.78 2.40
N CYS A 135 -3.02 -20.06 1.35
CA CYS A 135 -4.08 -19.19 0.85
C CYS A 135 -5.25 -19.99 0.31
N SER A 136 -6.40 -19.33 0.17
CA SER A 136 -7.58 -19.91 -0.49
C SER A 136 -7.43 -19.88 -2.02
N ASP A 137 -8.20 -20.71 -2.71
CA ASP A 137 -8.18 -20.79 -4.18
C ASP A 137 -8.68 -19.50 -4.87
N ASP A 138 -9.45 -18.69 -4.16
CA ASP A 138 -9.98 -17.41 -4.60
C ASP A 138 -9.19 -16.21 -4.07
N PHE A 139 -8.02 -16.45 -3.46
CA PHE A 139 -7.19 -15.38 -2.93
C PHE A 139 -6.76 -14.41 -4.03
N GLU A 140 -7.09 -13.13 -3.80
CA GLU A 140 -6.75 -12.03 -4.68
C GLU A 140 -6.43 -10.78 -3.86
N VAL A 141 -5.35 -10.06 -4.21
CA VAL A 141 -4.92 -8.85 -3.51
C VAL A 141 -4.50 -7.76 -4.51
N LEU A 142 -4.72 -6.51 -4.11
CA LEU A 142 -4.00 -5.36 -4.66
C LEU A 142 -2.73 -5.15 -3.85
N GLU A 143 -1.59 -5.10 -4.51
CA GLU A 143 -0.31 -4.75 -3.90
C GLU A 143 0.24 -3.46 -4.51
N ILE A 144 0.72 -2.55 -3.66
CA ILE A 144 1.38 -1.30 -4.07
C ILE A 144 2.74 -1.23 -3.39
N VAL A 145 3.81 -1.05 -4.18
CA VAL A 145 5.18 -1.00 -3.67
C VAL A 145 5.93 0.21 -4.22
N SER A 146 6.79 0.80 -3.41
CA SER A 146 7.74 1.86 -3.79
C SER A 146 9.13 1.55 -3.21
N PRO A 147 10.21 1.73 -4.01
CA PRO A 147 10.23 2.00 -5.44
C PRO A 147 9.78 0.79 -6.27
N ALA A 148 9.35 1.01 -7.51
CA ALA A 148 8.86 -0.05 -8.38
C ALA A 148 9.89 -1.14 -8.74
N ASN A 149 11.18 -0.83 -8.60
CA ASN A 149 12.29 -1.75 -8.88
C ASN A 149 12.87 -2.38 -7.60
N PHE A 150 12.02 -2.57 -6.58
CA PHE A 150 12.42 -3.26 -5.36
C PHE A 150 12.94 -4.68 -5.65
N LYS A 151 13.74 -5.21 -4.72
CA LYS A 151 14.27 -6.56 -4.80
C LYS A 151 13.61 -7.44 -3.75
N THR A 152 13.34 -8.68 -4.11
CA THR A 152 12.97 -9.74 -3.16
C THR A 152 14.20 -10.60 -2.91
N ARG A 153 14.54 -10.82 -1.64
CA ARG A 153 15.69 -11.63 -1.24
C ARG A 153 15.28 -12.69 -0.22
N VAL A 154 15.56 -13.94 -0.53
CA VAL A 154 15.41 -15.08 0.40
C VAL A 154 16.45 -14.92 1.52
N VAL A 155 16.02 -15.19 2.77
CA VAL A 155 16.84 -15.02 3.99
C VAL A 155 16.75 -16.22 4.92
#